data_20efa1b9dcf27b765bb792cf7cf35b2d
#
_entry.id   20efa1b9dcf27b765bb792cf7cf35b2d
#
_cell.length_a   1.000
_cell.length_b   1.000
_cell.length_c   1.000
_cell.angle_alpha   90.00
_cell.angle_beta   90.00
_cell.angle_gamma   90.00
#
_symmetry.space_group_name_H-M   'P 1'
#
loop_
_entity.id
_entity.type
_entity.pdbx_description
1 polymer ?
#
loop_
_entity_poly.entity_id
_entity_poly.type
_entity_poly.pdbx_seq_one_letter_code
_entity_poly.pdbx_strand_id
1 'polypeptide(L)'
;MKHHKINIPKVYITTVPYNFRSYYLWLLYGLYELNEQGKIILSFQKMKLEDRLIHKSQRFREKSQRIRQFFNLQEEPIYSYTSYNLQGFIIYNDKKIKFCYDIADSPFLFDIKLLHSVDYYFKAQCPKEISSDGFPLTSSIHIPYHPDVLTYKSKIHASMIGPRCLCYCSIFDYDRMKAAYKTMINDKMPIKDGILMCYFGNACGPMPITPHNAPDYNSESEIMGYFKEKISHPNEKRAILAHIISEKGKDYDARIINPGNSDTLDNSLERTDLIIPLNQFCKHISRFQYNLNVSGYRNSIPNRFIESFAVGTAILTDKLHVKXXXXXXXL
;
A
#
# COMPACT_ATOMS: atom_id res chain seq x y z
N MET A 1 -22.72 40.80 -16.11
CA MET A 1 -21.72 39.90 -15.55
C MET A 1 -22.06 38.47 -15.97
N LYS A 2 -21.25 37.84 -16.83
CA LYS A 2 -21.42 36.43 -17.16
C LYS A 2 -21.01 35.63 -15.94
N HIS A 3 -21.94 34.96 -15.26
CA HIS A 3 -21.62 33.99 -14.24
C HIS A 3 -20.79 32.86 -14.91
N HIS A 4 -19.53 32.85 -14.72
CA HIS A 4 -18.68 31.69 -15.09
C HIS A 4 -19.19 30.51 -14.27
N LYS A 5 -19.92 29.62 -14.92
CA LYS A 5 -20.39 28.39 -14.32
C LYS A 5 -19.13 27.60 -13.96
N ILE A 6 -18.82 27.50 -12.67
CA ILE A 6 -17.70 26.71 -12.20
C ILE A 6 -17.96 25.26 -12.59
N ASN A 7 -17.16 24.74 -13.49
CA ASN A 7 -17.31 23.36 -13.95
C ASN A 7 -16.61 22.43 -12.93
N ILE A 8 -17.40 21.73 -12.14
CA ILE A 8 -16.89 20.84 -11.07
C ILE A 8 -16.51 19.50 -11.69
N PRO A 9 -15.26 19.02 -11.49
CA PRO A 9 -14.87 17.71 -12.03
C PRO A 9 -15.73 16.59 -11.46
N LYS A 10 -16.12 15.64 -12.31
CA LYS A 10 -16.85 14.42 -11.90
C LYS A 10 -15.88 13.25 -11.89
N VAL A 11 -15.71 12.63 -10.74
CA VAL A 11 -14.80 11.50 -10.53
C VAL A 11 -15.63 10.22 -10.42
N TYR A 12 -15.31 9.26 -11.26
CA TYR A 12 -16.00 7.96 -11.29
C TYR A 12 -15.00 6.86 -10.89
N ILE A 13 -15.32 6.12 -9.86
CA ILE A 13 -14.58 4.92 -9.47
C ILE A 13 -15.26 3.72 -10.11
N THR A 14 -14.54 2.98 -10.93
CA THR A 14 -15.08 1.85 -11.70
C THR A 14 -14.64 0.49 -11.14
N THR A 15 -13.47 0.42 -10.53
CA THR A 15 -12.95 -0.83 -9.96
C THR A 15 -12.14 -0.52 -8.70
N VAL A 16 -12.30 -1.33 -7.67
CA VAL A 16 -11.47 -1.28 -6.46
C VAL A 16 -10.93 -2.68 -6.17
N PRO A 17 -9.68 -2.79 -5.68
CA PRO A 17 -9.16 -4.09 -5.26
C PRO A 17 -9.99 -4.63 -4.10
N TYR A 18 -10.23 -5.92 -4.09
CA TYR A 18 -10.93 -6.55 -2.98
C TYR A 18 -10.09 -6.54 -1.70
N ASN A 19 -8.81 -6.89 -1.86
CA ASN A 19 -7.87 -6.98 -0.75
C ASN A 19 -7.08 -5.67 -0.58
N PHE A 20 -6.25 -5.62 0.44
CA PHE A 20 -5.27 -4.55 0.66
C PHE A 20 -5.91 -3.16 0.83
N ARG A 21 -7.04 -3.11 1.55
CA ARG A 21 -7.78 -1.85 1.77
C ARG A 21 -6.90 -0.76 2.39
N SER A 22 -5.97 -1.12 3.26
CA SER A 22 -5.04 -0.17 3.86
C SER A 22 -4.20 0.60 2.84
N TYR A 23 -4.04 0.06 1.62
CA TYR A 23 -3.21 0.70 0.61
C TYR A 23 -3.98 1.73 -0.23
N TYR A 24 -5.30 1.67 -0.30
CA TYR A 24 -6.05 2.58 -1.18
C TYR A 24 -7.20 3.34 -0.51
N LEU A 25 -7.68 2.92 0.65
CA LEU A 25 -8.83 3.61 1.28
C LEU A 25 -8.53 5.05 1.63
N TRP A 26 -7.28 5.39 1.91
CA TRP A 26 -6.88 6.78 2.17
C TRP A 26 -7.15 7.68 0.96
N LEU A 27 -6.96 7.14 -0.25
CA LEU A 27 -7.27 7.87 -1.48
C LEU A 27 -8.79 8.11 -1.61
N LEU A 28 -9.59 7.06 -1.35
CA LEU A 28 -11.05 7.21 -1.36
C LEU A 28 -11.51 8.19 -0.29
N TYR A 29 -10.91 8.13 0.90
CA TYR A 29 -11.20 9.09 1.96
C TYR A 29 -10.94 10.53 1.48
N GLY A 30 -9.79 10.76 0.84
CA GLY A 30 -9.47 12.07 0.27
C GLY A 30 -10.47 12.52 -0.79
N LEU A 31 -10.92 11.59 -1.65
CA LEU A 31 -11.95 11.90 -2.65
C LEU A 31 -13.30 12.26 -1.98
N TYR A 32 -13.67 11.57 -0.91
CA TYR A 32 -14.86 11.93 -0.13
C TYR A 32 -14.73 13.32 0.49
N GLU A 33 -13.55 13.65 1.04
CA GLU A 33 -13.31 14.99 1.60
C GLU A 33 -13.46 16.09 0.52
N LEU A 34 -12.92 15.85 -0.67
CA LEU A 34 -13.06 16.78 -1.79
C LEU A 34 -14.53 16.92 -2.24
N ASN A 35 -15.27 15.82 -2.21
CA ASN A 35 -16.69 15.82 -2.54
C ASN A 35 -17.50 16.62 -1.51
N GLU A 36 -17.23 16.43 -0.21
CA GLU A 36 -17.89 17.20 0.85
C GLU A 36 -17.60 18.71 0.76
N GLN A 37 -16.40 19.04 0.28
CA GLN A 37 -16.01 20.44 0.06
C GLN A 37 -16.57 21.02 -1.25
N GLY A 38 -17.33 20.24 -2.01
CA GLY A 38 -17.90 20.66 -3.29
C GLY A 38 -16.87 20.88 -4.41
N LYS A 39 -15.65 20.36 -4.24
CA LYS A 39 -14.57 20.49 -5.21
C LYS A 39 -14.65 19.47 -6.34
N ILE A 40 -15.30 18.34 -6.10
CA ILE A 40 -15.57 17.30 -7.09
C ILE A 40 -16.97 16.74 -6.87
N ILE A 41 -17.47 15.97 -7.83
CA ILE A 41 -18.63 15.10 -7.67
C ILE A 41 -18.12 13.67 -7.76
N LEU A 42 -18.14 12.95 -6.63
CA LEU A 42 -17.67 11.56 -6.56
C LEU A 42 -18.81 10.60 -6.82
N SER A 43 -18.59 9.65 -7.70
CA SER A 43 -19.54 8.60 -8.04
C SER A 43 -18.85 7.25 -8.14
N PHE A 44 -19.54 6.21 -7.73
CA PHE A 44 -19.08 4.83 -7.91
C PHE A 44 -19.88 4.19 -9.04
N GLN A 45 -19.27 3.29 -9.76
CA GLN A 45 -19.97 2.44 -10.72
C GLN A 45 -21.20 1.84 -10.03
N LYS A 46 -22.31 1.73 -10.75
CA LYS A 46 -23.54 1.20 -10.18
C LYS A 46 -23.30 -0.12 -9.48
N MET A 47 -23.54 -0.12 -8.18
CA MET A 47 -23.26 -1.27 -7.34
C MET A 47 -24.31 -2.34 -7.54
N LYS A 48 -23.88 -3.52 -7.98
CA LYS A 48 -24.78 -4.67 -8.15
C LYS A 48 -25.12 -5.26 -6.77
N LEU A 49 -26.20 -6.03 -6.71
CA LEU A 49 -26.61 -6.70 -5.48
C LEU A 49 -25.48 -7.57 -4.91
N GLU A 50 -24.76 -8.27 -5.79
CA GLU A 50 -23.63 -9.09 -5.37
C GLU A 50 -22.53 -8.29 -4.70
N ASP A 51 -22.23 -7.06 -5.17
CA ASP A 51 -21.21 -6.20 -4.54
C ASP A 51 -21.62 -5.83 -3.11
N ARG A 52 -22.90 -5.58 -2.90
CA ARG A 52 -23.44 -5.27 -1.57
C ARG A 52 -23.29 -6.46 -0.62
N LEU A 53 -23.51 -7.66 -1.12
CA LEU A 53 -23.43 -8.89 -0.33
C LEU A 53 -21.95 -9.27 -0.08
N ILE A 54 -21.10 -9.12 -1.08
CA ILE A 54 -19.66 -9.31 -0.97
C ILE A 54 -19.07 -8.45 0.14
N HIS A 55 -19.54 -7.21 0.20
CA HIS A 55 -19.09 -6.27 1.23
C HIS A 55 -19.43 -6.75 2.65
N LYS A 56 -20.48 -7.53 2.82
CA LYS A 56 -20.97 -7.98 4.12
C LYS A 56 -20.45 -9.36 4.56
N SER A 57 -20.07 -10.23 3.64
CA SER A 57 -19.80 -11.63 3.96
C SER A 57 -18.65 -12.25 3.17
N GLN A 58 -17.66 -12.78 3.87
CA GLN A 58 -16.55 -13.50 3.24
C GLN A 58 -17.02 -14.76 2.50
N ARG A 59 -17.93 -15.52 3.09
CA ARG A 59 -18.48 -16.74 2.46
C ARG A 59 -19.19 -16.39 1.14
N PHE A 60 -19.94 -15.31 1.14
CA PHE A 60 -20.62 -14.87 -0.07
C PHE A 60 -19.62 -14.47 -1.17
N ARG A 61 -18.51 -13.86 -0.79
CA ARG A 61 -17.45 -13.48 -1.73
C ARG A 61 -16.87 -14.68 -2.47
N GLU A 62 -16.48 -15.69 -1.72
CA GLU A 62 -15.91 -16.91 -2.29
C GLU A 62 -16.91 -17.61 -3.23
N LYS A 63 -18.18 -17.65 -2.80
CA LYS A 63 -19.24 -18.24 -3.61
C LYS A 63 -19.50 -17.45 -4.89
N SER A 64 -19.54 -16.12 -4.79
CA SER A 64 -19.73 -15.23 -5.95
C SER A 64 -18.60 -15.41 -6.96
N GLN A 65 -17.36 -15.47 -6.49
CA GLN A 65 -16.20 -15.67 -7.34
C GLN A 65 -16.29 -17.01 -8.10
N ARG A 66 -16.64 -18.08 -7.40
CA ARG A 66 -16.80 -19.41 -8.03
C ARG A 66 -17.92 -19.41 -9.08
N ILE A 67 -19.03 -18.75 -8.77
CA ILE A 67 -20.16 -18.62 -9.72
C ILE A 67 -19.71 -17.85 -10.98
N ARG A 68 -19.02 -16.73 -10.80
CA ARG A 68 -18.51 -15.95 -11.94
C ARG A 68 -17.56 -16.78 -12.81
N GLN A 69 -16.63 -17.49 -12.17
CA GLN A 69 -15.70 -18.35 -12.89
C GLN A 69 -16.44 -19.44 -13.69
N PHE A 70 -17.43 -20.06 -13.05
CA PHE A 70 -18.19 -21.15 -13.67
C PHE A 70 -18.98 -20.66 -14.91
N PHE A 71 -19.56 -19.46 -14.85
CA PHE A 71 -20.40 -18.94 -15.93
C PHE A 71 -19.64 -18.02 -16.90
N ASN A 72 -18.33 -17.86 -16.75
CA ASN A 72 -17.51 -16.97 -17.59
C ASN A 72 -18.13 -15.55 -17.70
N LEU A 73 -18.60 -15.00 -16.60
CA LEU A 73 -19.26 -13.68 -16.62
C LEU A 73 -18.22 -12.59 -16.87
N GLN A 74 -18.39 -11.89 -17.98
CA GLN A 74 -17.44 -10.86 -18.42
C GLN A 74 -17.54 -9.55 -17.62
N GLU A 75 -18.71 -9.24 -17.09
CA GLU A 75 -18.89 -8.05 -16.28
C GLU A 75 -18.31 -8.23 -14.90
N GLU A 76 -17.25 -7.52 -14.62
CA GLU A 76 -16.64 -7.54 -13.30
C GLU A 76 -17.44 -6.67 -12.31
N PRO A 77 -17.57 -7.13 -11.05
CA PRO A 77 -18.14 -6.26 -10.02
C PRO A 77 -17.17 -5.12 -9.72
N ILE A 78 -17.62 -4.10 -9.02
CA ILE A 78 -16.75 -3.00 -8.61
C ILE A 78 -15.56 -3.51 -7.79
N TYR A 79 -15.74 -4.58 -7.02
CA TYR A 79 -14.64 -5.26 -6.35
C TYR A 79 -13.98 -6.27 -7.29
N SER A 80 -12.72 -6.05 -7.59
CA SER A 80 -11.92 -7.00 -8.36
C SER A 80 -11.11 -7.89 -7.41
N TYR A 81 -11.26 -9.19 -7.56
CA TYR A 81 -10.54 -10.17 -6.75
C TYR A 81 -9.11 -10.40 -7.23
N THR A 82 -8.86 -10.09 -8.50
CA THR A 82 -7.58 -10.38 -9.14
C THR A 82 -6.72 -9.14 -9.35
N SER A 83 -7.30 -7.96 -9.15
CA SER A 83 -6.60 -6.70 -9.45
C SER A 83 -5.96 -6.10 -8.19
N TYR A 84 -4.78 -5.53 -8.37
CA TYR A 84 -4.13 -4.66 -7.40
C TYR A 84 -4.35 -3.18 -7.76
N ASN A 85 -5.33 -2.90 -8.63
CA ASN A 85 -5.50 -1.58 -9.20
C ASN A 85 -6.89 -1.01 -8.89
N LEU A 86 -6.92 0.15 -8.23
CA LEU A 86 -8.12 0.97 -8.19
C LEU A 86 -8.17 1.73 -9.52
N GLN A 87 -9.32 1.71 -10.17
CA GLN A 87 -9.48 2.34 -11.49
C GLN A 87 -10.63 3.33 -11.49
N GLY A 88 -10.51 4.32 -12.33
CA GLY A 88 -11.55 5.30 -12.50
C GLY A 88 -11.29 6.25 -13.66
N PHE A 89 -12.17 7.22 -13.77
CA PHE A 89 -11.98 8.32 -14.74
C PHE A 89 -12.56 9.61 -14.18
N ILE A 90 -12.04 10.71 -14.70
CA ILE A 90 -12.50 12.06 -14.36
C ILE A 90 -13.10 12.66 -15.63
N ILE A 91 -14.29 13.27 -15.51
CA ILE A 91 -14.85 14.10 -16.57
C ILE A 91 -14.70 15.55 -16.14
N TYR A 92 -14.00 16.33 -16.95
CA TYR A 92 -13.78 17.75 -16.69
C TYR A 92 -13.65 18.49 -18.03
N ASN A 93 -14.47 19.53 -18.24
CA ASN A 93 -14.52 20.29 -19.49
C ASN A 93 -14.67 19.37 -20.71
N ASP A 94 -15.61 18.43 -20.61
CA ASP A 94 -15.95 17.44 -21.65
C ASP A 94 -14.82 16.47 -22.02
N LYS A 95 -13.70 16.53 -21.31
CA LYS A 95 -12.62 15.57 -21.47
C LYS A 95 -12.77 14.45 -20.45
N LYS A 96 -12.55 13.22 -20.92
CA LYS A 96 -12.52 12.02 -20.07
C LYS A 96 -11.06 11.61 -19.87
N ILE A 97 -10.61 11.64 -18.63
CA ILE A 97 -9.25 11.33 -18.23
C ILE A 97 -9.29 10.04 -17.40
N LYS A 98 -8.70 8.97 -17.91
CA LYS A 98 -8.68 7.66 -17.24
C LYS A 98 -7.47 7.56 -16.32
N PHE A 99 -7.66 6.97 -15.15
CA PHE A 99 -6.55 6.74 -14.23
C PHE A 99 -6.64 5.37 -13.59
N CYS A 100 -5.48 4.87 -13.17
CA CYS A 100 -5.42 3.76 -12.23
C CYS A 100 -4.49 4.11 -11.07
N TYR A 101 -4.73 3.46 -9.94
CA TYR A 101 -3.87 3.54 -8.78
C TYR A 101 -3.44 2.11 -8.43
N ASP A 102 -2.17 1.82 -8.73
CA ASP A 102 -1.55 0.51 -8.55
C ASP A 102 -1.01 0.40 -7.13
N ILE A 103 -1.61 -0.50 -6.35
CA ILE A 103 -1.25 -0.74 -4.95
C ILE A 103 -0.35 -1.97 -4.78
N ALA A 104 0.11 -2.57 -5.87
CA ALA A 104 1.00 -3.73 -5.79
C ALA A 104 2.26 -3.39 -4.99
N ASP A 105 2.63 -4.29 -4.09
CA ASP A 105 3.77 -4.11 -3.20
C ASP A 105 5.09 -4.49 -3.91
N SER A 106 5.26 -3.95 -5.12
CA SER A 106 6.44 -4.20 -5.93
C SER A 106 6.74 -2.98 -6.79
N PRO A 107 7.93 -2.37 -6.63
CA PRO A 107 8.29 -1.19 -7.43
C PRO A 107 8.52 -1.47 -8.91
N PHE A 108 8.87 -2.69 -9.28
CA PHE A 108 9.28 -3.02 -10.64
C PHE A 108 8.21 -3.74 -11.46
N LEU A 109 7.11 -4.15 -10.84
CA LEU A 109 6.01 -4.80 -11.56
C LEU A 109 4.92 -3.78 -11.88
N PHE A 110 4.43 -3.83 -13.10
CA PHE A 110 3.39 -2.92 -13.61
C PHE A 110 2.34 -3.74 -14.34
N ASP A 111 1.10 -3.31 -14.26
CA ASP A 111 0.03 -3.87 -15.08
C ASP A 111 0.11 -3.22 -16.47
N ILE A 112 0.69 -3.93 -17.42
CA ILE A 112 0.98 -3.40 -18.76
C ILE A 112 -0.29 -3.05 -19.53
N LYS A 113 -1.34 -3.88 -19.38
CA LYS A 113 -2.63 -3.61 -20.04
C LYS A 113 -3.25 -2.30 -19.54
N LEU A 114 -3.18 -2.07 -18.23
CA LEU A 114 -3.67 -0.82 -17.67
C LEU A 114 -2.78 0.36 -18.05
N LEU A 115 -1.46 0.19 -18.04
CA LEU A 115 -0.53 1.25 -18.45
C LEU A 115 -0.83 1.76 -19.86
N HIS A 116 -1.19 0.87 -20.77
CA HIS A 116 -1.61 1.25 -22.14
C HIS A 116 -2.95 2.01 -22.12
N SER A 117 -3.89 1.56 -21.30
CA SER A 117 -5.30 1.98 -21.39
C SER A 117 -5.64 3.26 -20.63
N VAL A 118 -4.76 3.71 -19.71
CA VAL A 118 -5.02 4.91 -18.90
C VAL A 118 -4.18 6.10 -19.34
N ASP A 119 -4.61 7.29 -18.97
CA ASP A 119 -3.86 8.53 -19.16
C ASP A 119 -2.87 8.78 -18.03
N TYR A 120 -3.22 8.37 -16.81
CA TYR A 120 -2.38 8.50 -15.61
C TYR A 120 -2.32 7.18 -14.85
N TYR A 121 -1.11 6.73 -14.60
CA TYR A 121 -0.82 5.52 -13.85
C TYR A 121 -0.14 5.90 -12.54
N PHE A 122 -0.90 5.89 -11.45
CA PHE A 122 -0.36 6.20 -10.11
C PHE A 122 0.11 4.91 -9.46
N LYS A 123 1.36 4.90 -8.99
CA LYS A 123 1.96 3.71 -8.38
C LYS A 123 2.37 3.98 -6.95
N ALA A 124 1.83 3.17 -6.02
CA ALA A 124 2.09 3.33 -4.59
C ALA A 124 3.56 3.06 -4.24
N GLN A 125 4.17 2.06 -4.88
CA GLN A 125 5.59 1.74 -4.73
C GLN A 125 6.35 2.21 -5.98
N CYS A 126 6.27 3.50 -6.28
CA CYS A 126 6.86 4.05 -7.50
C CYS A 126 8.39 4.12 -7.39
N PRO A 127 9.14 3.54 -8.35
CA PRO A 127 10.60 3.64 -8.32
C PRO A 127 11.08 5.10 -8.35
N LYS A 128 12.21 5.37 -7.72
CA LYS A 128 12.86 6.69 -7.82
C LYS A 128 13.21 7.03 -9.25
N GLU A 129 13.65 6.02 -9.98
CA GLU A 129 14.04 6.16 -11.37
C GLU A 129 13.52 4.99 -12.19
N ILE A 130 13.06 5.27 -13.38
CA ILE A 130 12.67 4.27 -14.39
C ILE A 130 13.62 4.46 -15.56
N SER A 131 14.59 3.57 -15.67
CA SER A 131 15.64 3.61 -16.70
C SER A 131 15.92 2.22 -17.25
N SER A 132 16.71 2.16 -18.32
CA SER A 132 17.15 0.90 -18.94
C SER A 132 17.95 0.03 -17.97
N ASP A 133 18.54 0.62 -16.94
CA ASP A 133 19.34 -0.14 -15.98
C ASP A 133 18.48 -1.04 -15.08
N GLY A 134 17.17 -0.79 -15.05
CA GLY A 134 16.24 -1.56 -14.23
C GLY A 134 16.14 -1.06 -12.80
N PHE A 135 15.36 -1.77 -11.98
CA PHE A 135 15.14 -1.44 -10.58
C PHE A 135 16.26 -2.04 -9.72
N PRO A 136 16.99 -1.25 -8.94
CA PRO A 136 18.06 -1.79 -8.09
C PRO A 136 17.47 -2.54 -6.90
N LEU A 137 17.56 -3.86 -6.93
CA LEU A 137 17.10 -4.71 -5.84
C LEU A 137 18.19 -4.83 -4.76
N THR A 138 19.46 -4.96 -5.20
CA THR A 138 20.65 -4.85 -4.35
C THR A 138 21.66 -3.96 -5.07
N SER A 139 22.84 -3.79 -4.50
CA SER A 139 23.92 -3.04 -5.16
C SER A 139 24.39 -3.68 -6.47
N SER A 140 24.20 -4.98 -6.61
CA SER A 140 24.71 -5.75 -7.77
C SER A 140 23.59 -6.37 -8.63
N ILE A 141 22.33 -6.33 -8.14
CA ILE A 141 21.20 -6.97 -8.84
C ILE A 141 20.19 -5.92 -9.23
N HIS A 142 19.91 -5.82 -10.51
CA HIS A 142 18.89 -4.95 -11.07
C HIS A 142 17.84 -5.79 -11.79
N ILE A 143 16.57 -5.49 -11.52
CA ILE A 143 15.43 -6.16 -12.16
C ILE A 143 15.03 -5.31 -13.38
N PRO A 144 15.11 -5.85 -14.60
CA PRO A 144 14.76 -5.07 -15.79
C PRO A 144 13.28 -4.70 -15.78
N TYR A 145 12.97 -3.50 -16.26
CA TYR A 145 11.60 -3.11 -16.53
C TYR A 145 11.11 -3.69 -17.84
N HIS A 146 9.82 -4.00 -17.91
CA HIS A 146 9.17 -4.30 -19.18
C HIS A 146 9.40 -3.10 -20.15
N PRO A 147 9.67 -3.34 -21.44
CA PRO A 147 9.93 -2.24 -22.40
C PRO A 147 8.85 -1.17 -22.44
N ASP A 148 7.59 -1.55 -22.28
CA ASP A 148 6.48 -0.60 -22.27
C ASP A 148 6.51 0.34 -21.05
N VAL A 149 7.09 -0.10 -19.93
CA VAL A 149 7.26 0.78 -18.77
C VAL A 149 8.22 1.92 -19.13
N LEU A 150 9.28 1.62 -19.86
CA LEU A 150 10.22 2.63 -20.33
C LEU A 150 9.57 3.58 -21.35
N THR A 151 8.78 3.01 -22.28
CA THR A 151 8.08 3.77 -23.32
C THR A 151 7.04 4.72 -22.73
N TYR A 152 6.25 4.25 -21.77
CA TYR A 152 5.13 5.01 -21.21
C TYR A 152 5.45 5.64 -19.85
N LYS A 153 6.73 5.82 -19.51
CA LYS A 153 7.13 6.33 -18.20
C LYS A 153 6.55 7.72 -17.86
N SER A 154 6.22 8.51 -18.89
CA SER A 154 5.60 9.82 -18.68
C SER A 154 4.19 9.74 -18.08
N LYS A 155 3.50 8.60 -18.23
CA LYS A 155 2.20 8.38 -17.59
C LYS A 155 2.31 7.96 -16.12
N ILE A 156 3.51 7.55 -15.67
CA ILE A 156 3.70 6.94 -14.36
C ILE A 156 4.01 8.01 -13.32
N HIS A 157 3.18 8.09 -12.31
CA HIS A 157 3.28 9.09 -11.24
C HIS A 157 3.38 8.40 -9.89
N ALA A 158 4.25 8.95 -9.05
CA ALA A 158 4.39 8.46 -7.69
C ALA A 158 3.11 8.72 -6.90
N SER A 159 2.73 7.76 -6.10
CA SER A 159 1.71 7.89 -5.10
C SER A 159 2.23 7.25 -3.81
N MET A 160 1.38 6.98 -2.86
CA MET A 160 1.83 6.41 -1.60
C MET A 160 0.77 5.45 -1.06
N ILE A 161 1.21 4.49 -0.26
CA ILE A 161 0.28 3.67 0.52
C ILE A 161 -0.26 4.50 1.67
N GLY A 162 -1.37 4.06 2.24
CA GLY A 162 -2.00 4.77 3.35
C GLY A 162 -1.86 4.06 4.68
N PRO A 163 -2.40 4.67 5.73
CA PRO A 163 -2.35 4.08 7.06
C PRO A 163 -3.32 2.90 7.20
N ARG A 164 -2.94 1.94 8.02
CA ARG A 164 -3.75 0.73 8.25
C ARG A 164 -5.03 0.99 9.05
N CYS A 165 -5.14 2.15 9.70
CA CYS A 165 -6.34 2.48 10.49
C CYS A 165 -7.64 2.36 9.66
N LEU A 166 -7.55 2.52 8.34
CA LEU A 166 -8.70 2.44 7.46
C LEU A 166 -9.03 1.02 6.98
N CYS A 167 -8.17 0.03 7.25
CA CYS A 167 -8.31 -1.30 6.63
C CYS A 167 -9.61 -2.04 6.96
N TYR A 168 -10.27 -1.68 8.06
CA TYR A 168 -11.55 -2.29 8.46
C TYR A 168 -12.77 -1.50 7.99
N CYS A 169 -12.56 -0.38 7.28
CA CYS A 169 -13.67 0.44 6.79
C CYS A 169 -14.19 -0.12 5.46
N SER A 170 -15.45 0.17 5.21
CA SER A 170 -16.03 -0.05 3.88
C SER A 170 -15.66 1.11 2.95
N ILE A 171 -15.53 0.83 1.65
CA ILE A 171 -15.34 1.89 0.64
C ILE A 171 -16.54 2.84 0.56
N PHE A 172 -17.69 2.44 1.09
CA PHE A 172 -18.93 3.22 1.07
C PHE A 172 -19.23 3.89 2.42
N ASP A 173 -18.34 3.75 3.42
CA ASP A 173 -18.62 4.23 4.78
C ASP A 173 -17.64 5.35 5.12
N TYR A 174 -17.93 6.51 4.56
CA TYR A 174 -17.10 7.70 4.76
C TYR A 174 -17.03 8.12 6.22
N ASP A 175 -18.16 8.06 6.95
CA ASP A 175 -18.19 8.47 8.35
C ASP A 175 -17.25 7.61 9.20
N ARG A 176 -17.23 6.30 8.94
CA ARG A 176 -16.35 5.38 9.64
C ARG A 176 -14.88 5.64 9.27
N MET A 177 -14.60 5.93 7.98
CA MET A 177 -13.25 6.30 7.56
C MET A 177 -12.78 7.57 8.29
N LYS A 178 -13.66 8.57 8.34
CA LYS A 178 -13.39 9.86 9.01
C LYS A 178 -13.12 9.65 10.51
N ALA A 179 -13.94 8.83 11.17
CA ALA A 179 -13.75 8.51 12.59
C ALA A 179 -12.42 7.78 12.84
N ALA A 180 -12.10 6.80 12.02
CA ALA A 180 -10.86 6.04 12.13
C ALA A 180 -9.62 6.93 11.92
N TYR A 181 -9.68 7.81 10.91
CA TYR A 181 -8.61 8.76 10.62
C TYR A 181 -8.42 9.75 11.78
N LYS A 182 -9.52 10.31 12.29
CA LYS A 182 -9.47 11.24 13.44
C LYS A 182 -8.86 10.57 14.67
N THR A 183 -9.24 9.33 14.94
CA THR A 183 -8.67 8.58 16.07
C THR A 183 -7.16 8.46 15.91
N MET A 184 -6.70 8.10 14.70
CA MET A 184 -5.26 7.94 14.44
C MET A 184 -4.49 9.24 14.69
N ILE A 185 -4.96 10.38 14.18
CA ILE A 185 -4.24 11.65 14.34
C ILE A 185 -4.37 12.25 15.75
N ASN A 186 -5.45 11.90 16.45
CA ASN A 186 -5.64 12.35 17.84
C ASN A 186 -4.90 11.46 18.86
N ASP A 187 -4.40 10.30 18.42
CA ASP A 187 -3.63 9.41 19.29
C ASP A 187 -2.19 9.90 19.54
N LYS A 188 -1.86 11.08 19.06
CA LYS A 188 -0.56 11.69 19.35
C LYS A 188 -0.36 11.81 20.86
N MET A 189 0.77 11.36 21.32
CA MET A 189 1.14 11.47 22.72
C MET A 189 2.43 12.30 22.84
N PRO A 190 2.57 13.03 23.92
CA PRO A 190 3.85 13.68 24.16
C PRO A 190 4.98 12.65 24.22
N ILE A 191 6.08 12.95 23.57
CA ILE A 191 7.27 12.12 23.63
C ILE A 191 7.77 12.18 25.08
N LYS A 192 7.90 11.03 25.70
CA LYS A 192 8.37 10.95 27.08
C LYS A 192 9.90 10.99 27.13
N ASP A 193 10.42 11.67 28.11
CA ASP A 193 11.86 11.71 28.33
C ASP A 193 12.40 10.29 28.49
N GLY A 194 13.48 9.99 27.82
CA GLY A 194 14.16 8.72 27.90
C GLY A 194 13.65 7.64 26.95
N ILE A 195 12.55 7.86 26.24
CA ILE A 195 12.04 6.87 25.27
C ILE A 195 12.52 7.28 23.87
N LEU A 196 13.59 6.66 23.42
CA LEU A 196 14.27 7.10 22.21
C LEU A 196 13.78 6.40 20.95
N MET A 197 13.78 5.06 20.93
CA MET A 197 13.66 4.35 19.67
C MET A 197 12.82 3.09 19.78
N CYS A 198 12.08 2.80 18.73
CA CYS A 198 11.36 1.54 18.62
C CYS A 198 11.54 0.90 17.25
N TYR A 199 11.29 -0.40 17.21
CA TYR A 199 11.12 -1.16 15.97
C TYR A 199 9.97 -2.15 16.14
N PHE A 200 8.94 -2.01 15.35
CA PHE A 200 7.80 -2.94 15.38
C PHE A 200 7.55 -3.45 13.97
N GLY A 201 7.79 -4.72 13.77
CA GLY A 201 7.62 -5.35 12.47
C GLY A 201 6.92 -6.69 12.59
N ASN A 202 6.25 -7.07 11.51
CA ASN A 202 5.76 -8.44 11.37
C ASN A 202 6.82 -9.25 10.65
N ALA A 203 6.97 -10.50 11.05
CA ALA A 203 7.74 -11.44 10.25
C ALA A 203 7.07 -11.60 8.88
N CYS A 204 7.88 -11.63 7.85
CA CYS A 204 7.40 -11.97 6.52
C CYS A 204 7.22 -13.48 6.45
N GLY A 205 6.17 -13.92 5.79
CA GLY A 205 6.02 -15.31 5.42
C GLY A 205 7.07 -15.75 4.41
N PRO A 206 7.02 -16.97 3.93
CA PRO A 206 7.96 -17.43 2.91
C PRO A 206 7.87 -16.53 1.68
N MET A 207 9.00 -16.37 1.00
CA MET A 207 9.03 -15.54 -0.20
C MET A 207 7.96 -16.00 -1.20
N PRO A 208 7.15 -15.10 -1.69
CA PRO A 208 6.13 -15.49 -2.66
C PRO A 208 6.78 -16.11 -3.90
N ILE A 209 6.26 -17.26 -4.28
CA ILE A 209 6.79 -18.03 -5.39
C ILE A 209 6.40 -17.41 -6.74
N THR A 210 5.33 -16.64 -6.77
CA THR A 210 4.89 -15.95 -7.98
C THR A 210 4.81 -14.46 -7.77
N PRO A 211 5.41 -13.65 -8.63
CA PRO A 211 5.06 -12.25 -8.65
C PRO A 211 3.61 -12.17 -9.15
N HIS A 212 2.70 -11.87 -8.22
CA HIS A 212 1.31 -11.66 -8.62
C HIS A 212 1.25 -10.58 -9.71
N ASN A 213 0.66 -10.91 -10.82
CA ASN A 213 0.39 -9.99 -11.93
C ASN A 213 1.62 -9.49 -12.69
N ALA A 214 2.52 -10.41 -13.04
CA ALA A 214 3.51 -10.15 -14.07
C ALA A 214 3.22 -11.04 -15.29
N PRO A 215 2.04 -10.93 -15.91
CA PRO A 215 1.66 -11.84 -16.98
C PRO A 215 2.54 -11.73 -18.22
N ASP A 216 3.26 -10.65 -18.35
CA ASP A 216 4.10 -10.37 -19.52
C ASP A 216 5.60 -10.35 -19.18
N TYR A 217 6.00 -10.74 -17.97
CA TYR A 217 7.39 -11.06 -17.68
C TYR A 217 7.67 -12.45 -18.24
N ASN A 218 8.48 -12.50 -19.27
CA ASN A 218 8.80 -13.74 -19.99
C ASN A 218 9.61 -14.74 -19.17
N SER A 219 9.98 -14.40 -17.95
CA SER A 219 10.75 -15.31 -17.12
C SER A 219 10.39 -15.13 -15.65
N GLU A 220 9.20 -15.59 -15.30
CA GLU A 220 8.85 -15.84 -13.91
C GLU A 220 9.97 -16.60 -13.21
N SER A 221 10.57 -17.58 -13.90
CA SER A 221 11.71 -18.37 -13.43
C SER A 221 12.98 -17.54 -13.18
N GLU A 222 13.28 -16.54 -14.01
CA GLU A 222 14.46 -15.68 -13.79
C GLU A 222 14.30 -14.79 -12.57
N ILE A 223 13.16 -14.13 -12.46
CA ILE A 223 12.88 -13.28 -11.31
C ILE A 223 12.91 -14.12 -10.01
N MET A 224 12.37 -15.32 -10.07
CA MET A 224 12.37 -16.27 -8.96
C MET A 224 13.77 -16.73 -8.59
N GLY A 225 14.63 -16.95 -9.58
CA GLY A 225 16.03 -17.29 -9.35
C GLY A 225 16.73 -16.21 -8.53
N TYR A 226 16.54 -14.96 -8.85
CA TYR A 226 17.12 -13.85 -8.11
C TYR A 226 16.65 -13.82 -6.64
N PHE A 227 15.39 -14.10 -6.40
CA PHE A 227 14.86 -14.08 -5.02
C PHE A 227 15.34 -15.25 -4.19
N LYS A 228 15.48 -16.43 -4.79
CA LYS A 228 15.90 -17.63 -4.04
C LYS A 228 17.38 -17.70 -3.72
N GLU A 229 18.21 -17.24 -4.63
CA GLU A 229 19.67 -17.50 -4.55
C GLU A 229 20.49 -16.31 -4.03
N LYS A 230 20.00 -15.09 -4.16
CA LYS A 230 20.88 -13.92 -4.00
C LYS A 230 20.38 -12.85 -3.04
N ILE A 231 19.25 -13.05 -2.38
CA ILE A 231 18.69 -12.03 -1.50
C ILE A 231 18.40 -12.62 -0.12
N SER A 232 19.00 -12.03 0.90
CA SER A 232 18.71 -12.37 2.28
C SER A 232 17.24 -12.11 2.60
N HIS A 233 16.63 -13.03 3.29
CA HIS A 233 15.24 -12.86 3.73
C HIS A 233 15.14 -11.61 4.64
N PRO A 234 14.15 -10.74 4.46
CA PRO A 234 14.03 -9.54 5.31
C PRO A 234 13.98 -9.82 6.81
N ASN A 235 13.56 -11.03 7.21
CA ASN A 235 13.51 -11.41 8.62
C ASN A 235 14.88 -11.40 9.27
N GLU A 236 15.95 -11.71 8.55
CA GLU A 236 17.32 -11.64 9.07
C GLU A 236 17.66 -10.22 9.52
N LYS A 237 17.43 -9.24 8.64
CA LYS A 237 17.66 -7.83 8.98
C LYS A 237 16.78 -7.38 10.16
N ARG A 238 15.53 -7.82 10.16
CA ARG A 238 14.57 -7.46 11.21
C ARG A 238 14.99 -8.04 12.56
N ALA A 239 15.44 -9.30 12.58
CA ALA A 239 15.91 -9.97 13.79
C ALA A 239 17.17 -9.27 14.35
N ILE A 240 18.13 -8.99 13.48
CA ILE A 240 19.36 -8.28 13.89
C ILE A 240 19.03 -6.92 14.51
N LEU A 241 18.17 -6.14 13.87
CA LEU A 241 17.79 -4.81 14.37
C LEU A 241 17.00 -4.91 15.68
N ALA A 242 16.06 -5.85 15.77
CA ALA A 242 15.29 -6.05 16.99
C ALA A 242 16.22 -6.44 18.16
N HIS A 243 17.17 -7.32 17.90
CA HIS A 243 18.16 -7.74 18.90
C HIS A 243 19.01 -6.54 19.37
N ILE A 244 19.61 -5.81 18.43
CA ILE A 244 20.45 -4.65 18.75
C ILE A 244 19.66 -3.62 19.58
N ILE A 245 18.41 -3.38 19.23
CA ILE A 245 17.58 -2.38 19.93
C ILE A 245 17.20 -2.90 21.32
N SER A 246 16.82 -4.18 21.44
CA SER A 246 16.39 -4.73 22.72
C SER A 246 17.50 -4.76 23.76
N GLU A 247 18.75 -4.83 23.34
CA GLU A 247 19.92 -4.81 24.23
C GLU A 247 20.25 -3.40 24.75
N LYS A 248 19.65 -2.35 24.20
CA LYS A 248 19.96 -0.96 24.59
C LYS A 248 19.31 -0.51 25.88
N GLY A 249 18.36 -1.28 26.40
CA GLY A 249 17.73 -0.99 27.69
C GLY A 249 16.35 -0.37 27.60
N LYS A 250 15.89 0.19 28.71
CA LYS A 250 14.49 0.59 28.90
C LYS A 250 13.99 1.70 27.96
N ASP A 251 14.89 2.46 27.38
CA ASP A 251 14.53 3.57 26.49
C ASP A 251 14.31 3.11 25.06
N TYR A 252 14.35 1.81 24.83
CA TYR A 252 14.24 1.19 23.53
C TYR A 252 13.22 0.07 23.58
N ASP A 253 12.45 -0.13 22.53
CA ASP A 253 11.48 -1.23 22.43
C ASP A 253 11.49 -1.79 21.01
N ALA A 254 11.78 -3.07 20.90
CA ALA A 254 11.78 -3.72 19.60
C ALA A 254 11.03 -5.04 19.69
N ARG A 255 10.16 -5.25 18.73
CA ARG A 255 9.32 -6.46 18.68
C ARG A 255 9.13 -6.93 17.25
N ILE A 256 9.23 -8.22 17.06
CA ILE A 256 8.83 -8.87 15.81
C ILE A 256 7.66 -9.79 16.13
N ILE A 257 6.58 -9.58 15.43
CA ILE A 257 5.39 -10.43 15.55
C ILE A 257 5.51 -11.48 14.45
N ASN A 258 5.57 -12.75 14.87
CA ASN A 258 5.53 -13.86 13.92
C ASN A 258 4.11 -14.42 13.89
N PRO A 259 3.36 -14.22 12.82
CA PRO A 259 2.00 -14.75 12.74
C PRO A 259 1.94 -16.26 12.48
N GLY A 260 3.06 -16.94 12.63
CA GLY A 260 3.20 -18.39 12.45
C GLY A 260 3.99 -18.76 11.20
N ASN A 261 4.77 -19.81 11.32
CA ASN A 261 5.46 -20.48 10.21
C ASN A 261 6.60 -19.70 9.53
N SER A 262 7.33 -18.90 10.28
CA SER A 262 8.60 -18.39 9.76
C SER A 262 9.77 -19.13 10.44
N ASP A 263 10.33 -20.09 9.75
CA ASP A 263 11.49 -20.86 10.22
C ASP A 263 12.78 -20.01 10.23
N THR A 264 12.67 -18.76 9.79
CA THR A 264 13.84 -17.87 9.65
C THR A 264 14.00 -16.89 10.82
N LEU A 265 13.18 -17.00 11.86
CA LEU A 265 13.28 -16.12 13.03
C LEU A 265 13.81 -16.87 14.24
N ASP A 266 14.68 -16.22 14.97
CA ASP A 266 15.06 -16.65 16.31
C ASP A 266 13.84 -16.47 17.23
N ASN A 267 13.36 -17.57 17.80
CA ASN A 267 12.19 -17.57 18.67
C ASN A 267 12.39 -16.72 19.93
N SER A 268 13.63 -16.47 20.34
CA SER A 268 13.91 -15.59 21.48
C SER A 268 13.47 -14.14 21.25
N LEU A 269 13.36 -13.73 19.99
CA LEU A 269 12.95 -12.37 19.61
C LEU A 269 11.46 -12.28 19.27
N GLU A 270 10.77 -13.41 19.26
CA GLU A 270 9.35 -13.45 18.95
C GLU A 270 8.51 -13.13 20.18
N ARG A 271 7.65 -12.14 20.06
CA ARG A 271 6.73 -11.75 21.13
C ARG A 271 5.30 -11.74 20.64
N THR A 272 4.74 -12.92 20.50
CA THR A 272 3.36 -13.09 20.04
C THR A 272 2.34 -12.59 21.07
N ASP A 273 2.70 -12.61 22.33
CA ASP A 273 1.90 -12.07 23.43
C ASP A 273 1.75 -10.54 23.38
N LEU A 274 2.59 -9.87 22.60
CA LEU A 274 2.65 -8.42 22.54
C LEU A 274 2.12 -7.86 21.22
N ILE A 275 1.17 -8.57 20.61
CA ILE A 275 0.49 -8.07 19.42
C ILE A 275 -0.24 -6.76 19.80
N ILE A 276 0.19 -5.66 19.22
CA ILE A 276 -0.44 -4.38 19.44
C ILE A 276 -1.65 -4.29 18.50
N PRO A 277 -2.86 -4.16 19.03
CA PRO A 277 -4.03 -3.99 18.16
C PRO A 277 -3.82 -2.80 17.22
N LEU A 278 -4.29 -2.95 15.99
CA LEU A 278 -4.06 -1.96 14.95
C LEU A 278 -4.57 -0.56 15.34
N ASN A 279 -5.69 -0.51 16.05
CA ASN A 279 -6.26 0.74 16.53
C ASN A 279 -5.45 1.39 17.66
N GLN A 280 -4.49 0.67 18.23
CA GLN A 280 -3.59 1.19 19.27
C GLN A 280 -2.17 1.40 18.78
N PHE A 281 -1.88 0.95 17.56
CA PHE A 281 -0.51 0.96 17.04
C PHE A 281 0.06 2.38 16.95
N CYS A 282 -0.71 3.30 16.40
CA CYS A 282 -0.27 4.69 16.23
C CYS A 282 -0.01 5.34 17.60
N LYS A 283 -0.92 5.11 18.57
CA LYS A 283 -0.75 5.58 19.93
C LYS A 283 0.52 5.00 20.58
N HIS A 284 0.82 3.73 20.30
CA HIS A 284 2.01 3.11 20.85
C HIS A 284 3.29 3.71 20.28
N ILE A 285 3.40 3.83 18.95
CA ILE A 285 4.62 4.36 18.32
C ILE A 285 4.82 5.86 18.59
N SER A 286 3.74 6.62 18.87
CA SER A 286 3.87 8.05 19.16
C SER A 286 4.60 8.35 20.47
N ARG A 287 4.86 7.33 21.29
CA ARG A 287 5.63 7.47 22.53
C ARG A 287 7.13 7.56 22.29
N PHE A 288 7.60 7.24 21.06
CA PHE A 288 9.01 7.16 20.74
C PHE A 288 9.44 8.31 19.82
N GLN A 289 10.66 8.77 19.98
CA GLN A 289 11.22 9.80 19.11
C GLN A 289 11.50 9.25 17.71
N TYR A 290 11.99 8.03 17.65
CA TYR A 290 12.38 7.39 16.39
C TYR A 290 11.74 6.03 16.24
N ASN A 291 11.29 5.73 15.02
CA ASN A 291 10.84 4.40 14.63
C ASN A 291 11.76 3.89 13.51
N LEU A 292 12.36 2.74 13.73
CA LEU A 292 13.17 2.11 12.70
C LEU A 292 12.29 1.46 11.65
N ASN A 293 12.69 1.58 10.42
CA ASN A 293 12.01 0.96 9.30
C ASN A 293 12.97 0.09 8.51
N VAL A 294 12.53 -1.11 8.20
CA VAL A 294 13.20 -2.02 7.26
C VAL A 294 12.27 -2.22 6.08
N SER A 295 12.79 -1.99 4.90
CA SER A 295 12.03 -2.19 3.65
C SER A 295 11.54 -3.63 3.54
N GLY A 296 10.48 -3.81 2.76
CA GLY A 296 9.95 -5.13 2.45
C GLY A 296 10.84 -5.91 1.47
N TYR A 297 10.41 -7.10 1.08
CA TYR A 297 11.12 -8.00 0.16
C TYR A 297 11.63 -7.33 -1.11
N ARG A 298 10.86 -6.40 -1.63
CA ARG A 298 11.08 -5.77 -2.92
C ARG A 298 11.47 -4.31 -2.76
N ASN A 299 12.10 -3.99 -1.63
CA ASN A 299 12.44 -2.62 -1.25
C ASN A 299 11.21 -1.71 -1.20
N SER A 300 10.06 -2.28 -0.84
CA SER A 300 8.81 -1.54 -0.70
C SER A 300 8.74 -0.77 0.63
N ILE A 301 8.00 0.33 0.64
CA ILE A 301 7.74 1.12 1.85
C ILE A 301 6.53 0.52 2.58
N PRO A 302 6.64 0.15 3.86
CA PRO A 302 5.50 -0.37 4.61
C PRO A 302 4.61 0.73 5.19
N ASN A 303 3.37 0.37 5.55
CA ASN A 303 2.39 1.31 6.12
C ASN A 303 2.89 2.05 7.37
N ARG A 304 3.69 1.38 8.21
CA ARG A 304 4.21 2.01 9.45
C ARG A 304 5.02 3.28 9.18
N PHE A 305 5.54 3.42 7.96
CA PHE A 305 6.24 4.62 7.52
C PHE A 305 5.27 5.82 7.59
N ILE A 306 4.09 5.66 6.97
CA ILE A 306 3.07 6.70 6.96
C ILE A 306 2.49 6.93 8.37
N GLU A 307 2.30 5.85 9.10
CA GLU A 307 1.75 5.90 10.46
C GLU A 307 2.68 6.65 11.42
N SER A 308 3.99 6.45 11.28
CA SER A 308 4.97 7.20 12.09
C SER A 308 4.90 8.70 11.81
N PHE A 309 4.87 9.08 10.53
CA PHE A 309 4.71 10.49 10.17
C PHE A 309 3.42 11.08 10.73
N ALA A 310 2.32 10.32 10.65
CA ALA A 310 1.01 10.80 11.10
C ALA A 310 0.99 11.16 12.60
N VAL A 311 1.83 10.50 13.41
CA VAL A 311 1.89 10.75 14.85
C VAL A 311 3.14 11.51 15.29
N GLY A 312 3.94 11.98 14.33
CA GLY A 312 5.10 12.83 14.64
C GLY A 312 6.36 12.07 15.08
N THR A 313 6.40 10.74 14.87
CA THR A 313 7.59 9.93 15.18
C THR A 313 8.54 9.96 13.98
N ALA A 314 9.77 10.36 14.20
CA ALA A 314 10.78 10.39 13.14
C ALA A 314 11.14 8.97 12.69
N ILE A 315 11.51 8.82 11.43
CA ILE A 315 11.79 7.50 10.85
C ILE A 315 13.27 7.40 10.49
N LEU A 316 13.90 6.34 10.95
CA LEU A 316 15.22 5.94 10.51
C LEU A 316 15.05 4.69 9.63
N THR A 317 15.52 4.74 8.40
CA THR A 317 15.26 3.69 7.43
C THR A 317 16.50 3.33 6.64
N ASP A 318 16.54 2.11 6.11
CA ASP A 318 17.51 1.70 5.11
C ASP A 318 17.26 2.53 3.82
N LYS A 319 18.17 2.40 2.87
CA LYS A 319 18.09 3.19 1.61
C LYS A 319 16.79 2.88 0.87
N LEU A 320 16.02 3.91 0.60
CA LEU A 320 14.77 3.77 -0.15
C LEU A 320 15.05 3.87 -1.65
N HIS A 321 14.52 2.94 -2.41
CA HIS A 321 14.61 2.91 -3.87
C HIS A 321 13.30 3.32 -4.54
N VAL A 322 12.28 3.68 -3.76
CA VAL A 322 10.98 4.16 -4.25
C VAL A 322 10.78 5.62 -3.84
N LYS A 323 9.95 6.33 -4.58
CA LYS A 323 9.60 7.72 -4.30
C LYS A 323 8.66 7.76 -3.09
N UNK A 324 9.05 8.33 -2.26
CA UNK A 324 8.20 8.57 -1.17
C UNK A 324 7.32 9.68 -1.62
N UNK A 325 6.36 9.47 -1.66
CA UNK A 325 5.50 10.43 -2.17
C UNK A 325 5.96 11.74 -1.72
N UNK A 326 5.98 12.25 -2.22
CA UNK A 326 6.32 13.48 -2.03
C UNK A 326 6.05 14.09 -0.75
N UNK A 327 5.90 13.45 -0.16
CA UNK A 327 5.77 13.92 1.06
C UNK A 327 6.96 14.56 1.57
N UNK A 328 7.55 14.29 1.07
CA UNK A 328 8.73 14.82 1.32
C UNK A 328 8.95 16.18 0.92
N UNK A 329 8.26 16.35 0.50
CA UNK A 329 8.41 17.61 0.08
C UNK A 329 7.98 18.51 1.08
N UNK A 330 7.78 18.27 1.64
CA UNK A 330 7.52 19.28 2.41
C UNK A 330 7.22 19.06 3.78
N LEU A 331 8.15 18.69 4.40
CA LEU A 331 8.09 18.85 5.86
C LEU A 331 9.07 19.92 6.28
#